data_01b1daecfccedb7ee044c95b78bcfb4f
#
_entry.id   01b1daecfccedb7ee044c95b78bcfb4f
#
_cell.length_a   1.000
_cell.length_b   1.000
_cell.length_c   1.000
_cell.angle_alpha   90.00
_cell.angle_beta   90.00
_cell.angle_gamma   90.00
#
_symmetry.space_group_name_H-M   'P 1'
#
loop_
_entity.id
_entity.type
_entity.pdbx_description
1 polymer ?
#
loop_
_entity_poly.entity_id
_entity_poly.type
_entity_poly.pdbx_seq_one_letter_code
_entity_poly.pdbx_strand_id
1 'polypeptide(L)'
;MPNDERILETMPTGTLGLVATDSCIGLAQKVDAYLQGWREHREHQHANESAFKDYYKNSYIIKPSTPRFGSGEAKCVINQSVRGYDLYIMVDVTNYSLTYTVCGQTNHMSPDDHYADLKRVIAAAGGKARRITVIMPFPVSYTHLRAHE
;
A
#
# COMPACT_ATOMS: atom_id res chain seq x y z
N MET A 1 -3.57 10.80 -26.86
CA MET A 1 -3.12 9.71 -25.99
C MET A 1 -3.28 8.43 -26.79
N PRO A 2 -2.29 7.53 -26.85
CA PRO A 2 -2.47 6.27 -27.56
C PRO A 2 -3.59 5.50 -26.86
N ASN A 3 -4.51 4.99 -27.66
CA ASN A 3 -5.61 4.13 -27.24
C ASN A 3 -5.01 2.83 -26.69
N ASP A 4 -4.92 2.69 -25.40
CA ASP A 4 -4.29 1.54 -24.75
C ASP A 4 -5.35 0.44 -24.52
N GLU A 5 -6.05 0.06 -25.59
CA GLU A 5 -7.00 -1.04 -25.60
C GLU A 5 -6.35 -2.36 -25.15
N ARG A 6 -5.03 -2.50 -25.31
CA ARG A 6 -4.30 -3.71 -24.92
C ARG A 6 -4.19 -3.91 -23.40
N ILE A 7 -4.27 -2.85 -22.60
CA ILE A 7 -4.25 -2.99 -21.12
C ILE A 7 -5.57 -3.54 -20.58
N LEU A 8 -6.64 -3.43 -21.36
CA LEU A 8 -7.98 -3.91 -21.01
C LEU A 8 -8.18 -5.42 -21.18
N GLU A 9 -7.34 -6.07 -21.99
CA GLU A 9 -7.43 -7.50 -22.24
C GLU A 9 -6.79 -8.37 -21.15
N THR A 10 -6.03 -7.77 -20.22
CA THR A 10 -5.42 -8.52 -19.12
C THR A 10 -6.37 -8.64 -17.94
N MET A 11 -6.71 -9.87 -17.60
CA MET A 11 -7.49 -10.18 -16.40
C MET A 11 -6.84 -9.60 -15.14
N PRO A 12 -7.61 -8.97 -14.24
CA PRO A 12 -7.05 -8.47 -12.98
C PRO A 12 -6.39 -9.59 -12.18
N THR A 13 -5.20 -9.34 -11.66
CA THR A 13 -4.47 -10.30 -10.80
C THR A 13 -5.28 -10.64 -9.55
N GLY A 14 -6.04 -9.70 -9.04
CA GLY A 14 -6.90 -9.82 -7.86
C GLY A 14 -7.56 -8.49 -7.55
N THR A 15 -8.36 -8.49 -6.49
CA THR A 15 -8.97 -7.26 -5.98
C THR A 15 -7.87 -6.28 -5.56
N LEU A 16 -7.91 -5.05 -6.09
CA LEU A 16 -6.92 -4.02 -5.76
C LEU A 16 -7.07 -3.57 -4.31
N GLY A 17 -5.96 -3.50 -3.59
CA GLY A 17 -5.86 -2.88 -2.28
C GLY A 17 -4.64 -1.98 -2.19
N LEU A 18 -4.84 -0.76 -1.70
CA LEU A 18 -3.80 0.24 -1.50
C LEU A 18 -3.54 0.39 -0.01
N VAL A 19 -2.52 -0.29 0.52
CA VAL A 19 -2.15 -0.22 1.94
C VAL A 19 -1.25 0.99 2.14
N ALA A 20 -1.76 2.01 2.82
CA ALA A 20 -1.03 3.24 3.07
C ALA A 20 -0.61 3.33 4.54
N THR A 21 0.69 3.41 4.79
CA THR A 21 1.22 3.78 6.11
C THR A 21 0.93 5.26 6.40
N ASP A 22 0.95 5.65 7.67
CA ASP A 22 0.69 7.04 8.05
C ASP A 22 1.68 8.01 7.38
N SER A 23 2.90 7.55 7.08
CA SER A 23 3.93 8.36 6.42
C SER A 23 3.58 8.73 4.97
N CYS A 24 2.72 7.97 4.30
CA CYS A 24 2.40 8.11 2.87
C CYS A 24 0.90 8.35 2.61
N ILE A 25 0.09 8.54 3.65
CA ILE A 25 -1.38 8.60 3.53
C ILE A 25 -1.84 9.72 2.58
N GLY A 26 -1.21 10.89 2.62
CA GLY A 26 -1.59 12.01 1.75
C GLY A 26 -1.38 11.73 0.26
N LEU A 27 -0.31 11.03 -0.10
CA LEU A 27 -0.08 10.57 -1.48
C LEU A 27 -1.07 9.47 -1.86
N ALA A 28 -1.30 8.52 -0.95
CA ALA A 28 -2.23 7.42 -1.19
C ALA A 28 -3.66 7.92 -1.44
N GLN A 29 -4.11 8.95 -0.71
CA GLN A 29 -5.43 9.56 -0.93
C GLN A 29 -5.55 10.18 -2.33
N LYS A 30 -4.51 10.83 -2.84
CA LYS A 30 -4.49 11.36 -4.20
C LYS A 30 -4.55 10.25 -5.24
N VAL A 31 -3.79 9.18 -5.03
CA VAL A 31 -3.79 8.00 -5.89
C VAL A 31 -5.17 7.32 -5.88
N ASP A 32 -5.77 7.18 -4.70
CA ASP A 32 -7.09 6.57 -4.54
C ASP A 32 -8.17 7.34 -5.29
N ALA A 33 -8.21 8.66 -5.14
CA ALA A 33 -9.16 9.52 -5.87
C ALA A 33 -8.99 9.40 -7.39
N TYR A 34 -7.75 9.33 -7.87
CA TYR A 34 -7.46 9.15 -9.29
C TYR A 34 -7.94 7.78 -9.79
N LEU A 35 -7.68 6.72 -9.01
CA LEU A 35 -8.11 5.36 -9.34
C LEU A 35 -9.63 5.22 -9.36
N GLN A 36 -10.34 5.87 -8.43
CA GLN A 36 -11.81 5.89 -8.41
C GLN A 36 -12.35 6.46 -9.71
N GLY A 37 -11.95 7.69 -10.08
CA GLY A 37 -12.44 8.32 -11.31
C GLY A 37 -12.09 7.53 -12.58
N TRP A 38 -10.90 6.94 -12.62
CA TRP A 38 -10.46 6.16 -13.78
C TRP A 38 -11.21 4.83 -13.90
N ARG A 39 -11.49 4.14 -12.80
CA ARG A 39 -12.20 2.87 -12.79
C ARG A 39 -13.70 3.02 -12.95
N GLU A 40 -14.30 4.08 -12.42
CA GLU A 40 -15.70 4.42 -12.63
C GLU A 40 -16.01 4.57 -14.13
N HIS A 41 -15.15 5.27 -14.86
CA HIS A 41 -15.31 5.42 -16.31
C HIS A 41 -15.30 4.09 -17.07
N ARG A 42 -14.58 3.08 -16.54
CA ARG A 42 -14.44 1.75 -17.15
C ARG A 42 -15.46 0.71 -16.67
N GLU A 43 -16.07 0.92 -15.52
CA GLU A 43 -17.05 -0.01 -14.96
C GLU A 43 -18.19 -0.29 -15.94
N HIS A 44 -18.65 0.76 -16.63
CA HIS A 44 -19.73 0.66 -17.61
C HIS A 44 -19.37 -0.23 -18.82
N GLN A 45 -18.10 -0.42 -19.11
CA GLN A 45 -17.64 -1.24 -20.24
C GLN A 45 -17.64 -2.75 -19.91
N HIS A 46 -17.47 -3.11 -18.64
CA HIS A 46 -17.28 -4.50 -18.17
C HIS A 46 -18.29 -4.95 -17.11
N ALA A 47 -19.43 -4.26 -16.98
CA ALA A 47 -20.42 -4.49 -15.92
C ALA A 47 -20.97 -5.93 -15.85
N ASN A 48 -20.89 -6.69 -16.93
CA ASN A 48 -21.42 -8.07 -17.01
C ASN A 48 -20.35 -9.15 -16.87
N GLU A 49 -19.07 -8.78 -16.66
CA GLU A 49 -17.98 -9.76 -16.60
C GLU A 49 -17.67 -10.12 -15.15
N SER A 50 -17.82 -11.40 -14.79
CA SER A 50 -17.56 -11.89 -13.44
C SER A 50 -16.10 -11.66 -12.97
N ALA A 51 -15.16 -11.55 -13.91
CA ALA A 51 -13.74 -11.27 -13.63
C ALA A 51 -13.52 -9.86 -13.08
N PHE A 52 -14.44 -8.93 -13.34
CA PHE A 52 -14.36 -7.54 -12.89
C PHE A 52 -15.24 -7.28 -11.65
N LYS A 53 -15.78 -8.35 -11.03
CA LYS A 53 -16.45 -8.22 -9.74
C LYS A 53 -15.52 -7.54 -8.74
N ASP A 54 -16.04 -6.54 -8.03
CA ASP A 54 -15.29 -5.70 -7.08
C ASP A 54 -14.16 -4.85 -7.73
N TYR A 55 -14.23 -4.66 -9.05
CA TYR A 55 -13.28 -3.80 -9.75
C TYR A 55 -13.41 -2.33 -9.35
N TYR A 56 -14.64 -1.85 -9.22
CA TYR A 56 -14.95 -0.52 -8.71
C TYR A 56 -15.20 -0.56 -7.21
N LYS A 57 -14.63 0.42 -6.50
CA LYS A 57 -14.84 0.65 -5.07
C LYS A 57 -14.80 2.14 -4.77
N ASN A 58 -15.55 2.56 -3.77
CA ASN A 58 -15.51 3.94 -3.28
C ASN A 58 -14.17 4.33 -2.66
N SER A 59 -13.34 3.36 -2.27
CA SER A 59 -11.96 3.55 -1.86
C SER A 59 -11.20 2.22 -1.93
N TYR A 60 -9.95 2.30 -2.35
CA TYR A 60 -9.01 1.18 -2.38
C TYR A 60 -8.07 1.19 -1.17
N ILE A 61 -8.14 2.26 -0.35
CA ILE A 61 -7.25 2.43 0.80
C ILE A 61 -7.59 1.41 1.89
N ILE A 62 -6.54 0.72 2.31
CA ILE A 62 -6.53 -0.15 3.48
C ILE A 62 -5.56 0.48 4.47
N LYS A 63 -6.07 1.06 5.55
CA LYS A 63 -5.23 1.68 6.57
C LYS A 63 -4.78 0.64 7.59
N PRO A 64 -3.48 0.31 7.66
CA PRO A 64 -2.94 -0.51 8.72
C PRO A 64 -2.88 0.29 10.03
N SER A 65 -2.91 -0.38 11.15
CA SER A 65 -2.63 0.20 12.46
C SER A 65 -1.28 -0.31 12.95
N THR A 66 -0.38 0.61 13.31
CA THR A 66 0.97 0.29 13.78
C THR A 66 1.21 0.87 15.19
N PRO A 67 0.46 0.38 16.23
CA PRO A 67 0.65 0.88 17.58
C PRO A 67 2.04 0.55 18.12
N ARG A 68 2.61 1.52 18.86
CA ARG A 68 3.88 1.37 19.58
C ARG A 68 3.62 0.92 21.00
N PHE A 69 4.47 0.04 21.51
CA PHE A 69 4.52 -0.35 22.91
C PHE A 69 5.43 0.59 23.71
N GLY A 70 5.34 0.54 25.03
CA GLY A 70 6.20 1.34 25.90
C GLY A 70 7.70 1.06 25.76
N SER A 71 8.08 -0.09 25.23
CA SER A 71 9.46 -0.46 24.86
C SER A 71 9.96 0.21 23.57
N GLY A 72 9.08 0.91 22.81
CA GLY A 72 9.37 1.42 21.48
C GLY A 72 9.09 0.42 20.35
N GLU A 73 8.83 -0.83 20.68
CA GLU A 73 8.44 -1.87 19.74
C GLU A 73 7.06 -1.57 19.13
N ALA A 74 6.82 -2.04 17.90
CA ALA A 74 5.53 -1.89 17.26
C ALA A 74 4.98 -3.22 16.75
N LYS A 75 3.67 -3.29 16.62
CA LYS A 75 3.01 -4.35 15.84
C LYS A 75 2.25 -3.73 14.67
N CYS A 76 1.88 -4.55 13.69
CA CYS A 76 0.96 -4.13 12.64
C CYS A 76 -0.31 -4.97 12.66
N VAL A 77 -1.44 -4.30 12.49
CA VAL A 77 -2.75 -4.94 12.35
C VAL A 77 -3.43 -4.41 11.10
N ILE A 78 -3.87 -5.30 10.22
CA ILE A 78 -4.74 -4.99 9.10
C ILE A 78 -6.14 -5.47 9.47
N ASN A 79 -7.08 -4.52 9.66
CA ASN A 79 -8.40 -4.79 10.22
C ASN A 79 -9.42 -5.38 9.23
N GLN A 80 -8.97 -5.75 8.03
CA GLN A 80 -9.80 -6.42 7.02
C GLN A 80 -9.07 -7.56 6.35
N SER A 81 -9.84 -8.48 5.74
CA SER A 81 -9.24 -9.56 4.99
C SER A 81 -8.57 -9.05 3.71
N VAL A 82 -7.32 -9.46 3.50
CA VAL A 82 -6.55 -9.17 2.28
C VAL A 82 -6.35 -10.42 1.42
N ARG A 83 -7.11 -11.48 1.71
CA ARG A 83 -7.01 -12.73 0.96
C ARG A 83 -7.35 -12.52 -0.51
N GLY A 84 -6.44 -12.94 -1.39
CA GLY A 84 -6.61 -12.82 -2.84
C GLY A 84 -6.42 -11.41 -3.41
N TYR A 85 -6.06 -10.43 -2.57
CA TYR A 85 -5.81 -9.07 -3.03
C TYR A 85 -4.50 -8.96 -3.80
N ASP A 86 -4.51 -8.06 -4.76
CA ASP A 86 -3.31 -7.45 -5.34
C ASP A 86 -3.01 -6.19 -4.53
N LEU A 87 -2.07 -6.31 -3.58
CA LEU A 87 -1.75 -5.26 -2.62
C LEU A 87 -0.61 -4.37 -3.11
N TYR A 88 -0.84 -3.07 -3.03
CA TYR A 88 0.20 -2.04 -3.19
C TYR A 88 0.41 -1.36 -1.85
N ILE A 89 1.60 -1.53 -1.27
CA ILE A 89 1.96 -0.93 0.02
C ILE A 89 2.74 0.35 -0.26
N MET A 90 2.21 1.48 0.21
CA MET A 90 2.83 2.78 0.07
C MET A 90 3.46 3.23 1.39
N VAL A 91 4.74 3.60 1.35
CA VAL A 91 5.49 4.10 2.49
C VAL A 91 6.45 5.21 2.06
N ASP A 92 6.45 6.31 2.80
CA ASP A 92 7.47 7.35 2.70
C ASP A 92 8.40 7.24 3.90
N VAL A 93 9.61 6.75 3.66
CA VAL A 93 10.62 6.56 4.72
C VAL A 93 11.32 7.84 5.11
N THR A 94 11.13 8.91 4.34
CA THR A 94 11.74 10.23 4.61
C THR A 94 10.86 11.15 5.44
N ASN A 95 9.64 10.73 5.76
CA ASN A 95 8.68 11.54 6.50
C ASN A 95 9.08 11.68 7.99
N TYR A 96 9.81 12.72 8.29
CA TYR A 96 10.27 13.04 9.64
C TYR A 96 9.20 13.72 10.52
N SER A 97 8.02 14.06 9.95
CA SER A 97 6.97 14.75 10.70
C SER A 97 6.22 13.86 11.68
N LEU A 98 6.25 12.54 11.46
CA LEU A 98 5.59 11.59 12.34
C LEU A 98 6.39 11.36 13.62
N THR A 99 5.65 11.27 14.73
CA THR A 99 6.22 11.05 16.05
C THR A 99 5.54 9.90 16.77
N TYR A 100 6.23 9.32 17.72
CA TYR A 100 5.70 8.35 18.68
C TYR A 100 6.25 8.62 20.07
N THR A 101 5.53 8.16 21.09
CA THR A 101 5.91 8.39 22.49
C THR A 101 6.40 7.09 23.12
N VAL A 102 7.59 7.13 23.74
CA VAL A 102 8.19 6.05 24.53
C VAL A 102 8.60 6.60 25.88
N CYS A 103 8.15 5.98 26.96
CA CYS A 103 8.47 6.39 28.33
C CYS A 103 8.22 7.89 28.61
N GLY A 104 7.15 8.45 28.03
CA GLY A 104 6.79 9.86 28.17
C GLY A 104 7.60 10.83 27.29
N GLN A 105 8.53 10.35 26.48
CA GLN A 105 9.32 11.17 25.56
C GLN A 105 8.79 11.02 24.14
N THR A 106 8.65 12.14 23.43
CA THR A 106 8.26 12.17 22.03
C THR A 106 9.50 12.03 21.15
N ASN A 107 9.46 11.05 20.26
CA ASN A 107 10.52 10.76 19.31
C ASN A 107 9.99 10.92 17.89
N HIS A 108 10.78 11.48 16.98
CA HIS A 108 10.48 11.47 15.56
C HIS A 108 10.76 10.09 14.98
N MET A 109 9.93 9.68 14.02
CA MET A 109 10.19 8.45 13.30
C MET A 109 11.40 8.60 12.38
N SER A 110 12.36 7.71 12.56
CA SER A 110 13.52 7.59 11.66
C SER A 110 13.15 6.85 10.37
N PRO A 111 13.97 6.92 9.32
CA PRO A 111 13.82 6.07 8.14
C PRO A 111 13.75 4.57 8.46
N ASP A 112 14.53 4.13 9.45
CA ASP A 112 14.52 2.73 9.90
C ASP A 112 13.22 2.35 10.60
N ASP A 113 12.59 3.27 11.35
CA ASP A 113 11.26 3.05 11.94
C ASP A 113 10.20 2.83 10.85
N HIS A 114 10.19 3.68 9.83
CA HIS A 114 9.27 3.53 8.69
C HIS A 114 9.53 2.24 7.92
N TYR A 115 10.80 1.88 7.73
CA TYR A 115 11.17 0.64 7.08
C TYR A 115 10.80 -0.59 7.91
N ALA A 116 10.95 -0.51 9.23
CA ALA A 116 10.49 -1.55 10.14
C ALA A 116 8.95 -1.72 10.11
N ASP A 117 8.21 -0.61 10.03
CA ASP A 117 6.76 -0.65 9.89
C ASP A 117 6.33 -1.25 8.54
N LEU A 118 7.03 -0.96 7.44
CA LEU A 118 6.81 -1.63 6.16
C LEU A 118 6.95 -3.15 6.29
N LYS A 119 8.01 -3.64 6.94
CA LYS A 119 8.21 -5.08 7.16
C LYS A 119 7.07 -5.69 7.99
N ARG A 120 6.56 -4.96 8.98
CA ARG A 120 5.41 -5.40 9.79
C ARG A 120 4.13 -5.46 8.99
N VAL A 121 3.89 -4.50 8.09
CA VAL A 121 2.75 -4.51 7.16
C VAL A 121 2.80 -5.72 6.24
N ILE A 122 3.96 -6.02 5.66
CA ILE A 122 4.15 -7.21 4.80
C ILE A 122 3.89 -8.48 5.60
N ALA A 123 4.42 -8.58 6.82
CA ALA A 123 4.20 -9.73 7.70
C ALA A 123 2.72 -9.88 8.10
N ALA A 124 2.00 -8.76 8.35
CA ALA A 124 0.58 -8.78 8.69
C ALA A 124 -0.29 -9.27 7.51
N ALA A 125 0.11 -9.00 6.26
CA ALA A 125 -0.53 -9.56 5.08
C ALA A 125 -0.35 -11.10 4.98
N GLY A 126 0.72 -11.63 5.58
CA GLY A 126 0.90 -13.02 5.95
C GLY A 126 0.72 -14.05 4.84
N GLY A 127 1.20 -13.80 3.62
CA GLY A 127 1.06 -14.70 2.47
C GLY A 127 -0.38 -14.92 2.00
N LYS A 128 -1.35 -14.14 2.50
CA LYS A 128 -2.77 -14.23 2.10
C LYS A 128 -3.09 -13.38 0.88
N ALA A 129 -2.33 -12.32 0.66
CA ALA A 129 -2.41 -11.54 -0.56
C ALA A 129 -1.93 -12.36 -1.76
N ARG A 130 -2.53 -12.13 -2.91
CA ARG A 130 -2.12 -12.80 -4.15
C ARG A 130 -0.80 -12.24 -4.70
N ARG A 131 -0.61 -10.93 -4.54
CA ARG A 131 0.61 -10.21 -4.88
C ARG A 131 0.81 -9.06 -3.90
N ILE A 132 2.06 -8.74 -3.60
CA ILE A 132 2.43 -7.55 -2.83
C ILE A 132 3.45 -6.78 -3.66
N THR A 133 3.13 -5.50 -3.90
CA THR A 133 4.03 -4.54 -4.55
C THR A 133 4.28 -3.40 -3.56
N VAL A 134 5.53 -3.05 -3.34
CA VAL A 134 5.91 -1.92 -2.48
C VAL A 134 6.16 -0.70 -3.34
N ILE A 135 5.53 0.42 -2.99
CA ILE A 135 5.77 1.74 -3.57
C ILE A 135 6.47 2.58 -2.50
N MET A 136 7.73 2.85 -2.74
CA MET A 136 8.58 3.69 -1.90
C MET A 136 9.10 4.83 -2.78
N PRO A 137 8.47 6.02 -2.73
CA PRO A 137 8.83 7.13 -3.62
C PRO A 137 10.29 7.56 -3.48
N PHE A 138 10.85 7.41 -2.27
CA PHE A 138 12.27 7.68 -2.01
C PHE A 138 12.87 6.55 -1.17
N PRO A 139 13.62 5.61 -1.76
CA PRO A 139 14.27 4.53 -1.02
C PRO A 139 15.52 5.05 -0.31
N VAL A 140 15.60 4.84 1.01
CA VAL A 140 16.75 5.26 1.84
C VAL A 140 17.69 4.08 2.13
N SER A 141 17.14 2.89 2.29
CA SER A 141 17.91 1.68 2.56
C SER A 141 17.78 0.72 1.39
N TYR A 142 18.78 0.66 0.56
CA TYR A 142 18.80 -0.24 -0.59
C TYR A 142 20.14 -0.96 -0.72
N THR A 143 20.08 -2.20 -1.15
CA THR A 143 21.25 -2.96 -1.54
C THR A 143 21.46 -2.82 -3.04
N HIS A 144 22.65 -2.40 -3.46
CA HIS A 144 23.02 -2.48 -4.85
C HIS A 144 23.31 -3.92 -5.23
N LEU A 145 22.41 -4.52 -6.02
CA LEU A 145 22.81 -5.62 -6.88
C LEU A 145 23.52 -5.00 -8.08
N ARG A 146 24.85 -5.01 -8.08
CA ARG A 146 25.57 -4.92 -9.32
C ARG A 146 25.30 -6.24 -10.08
N ALA A 147 24.46 -6.18 -11.10
CA ALA A 147 24.50 -7.16 -12.13
C ALA A 147 25.89 -7.02 -12.78
N HIS A 148 26.77 -7.98 -12.54
CA HIS A 148 27.93 -8.16 -13.38
C HIS A 148 27.43 -8.77 -14.68
N GLU A 149 27.40 -7.96 -15.72
CA GLU A 149 27.35 -8.45 -17.09
C GLU A 149 28.61 -9.25 -17.41
#